data_824f4d248a93f7a21245f09f378cd861
#
_entry.id   824f4d248a93f7a21245f09f378cd861
#
_cell.length_a   1.000
_cell.length_b   1.000
_cell.length_c   1.000
_cell.angle_alpha   90.00
_cell.angle_beta   90.00
_cell.angle_gamma   90.00
#
_symmetry.space_group_name_H-M   'P 1'
#
loop_
_entity.id
_entity.type
_entity.pdbx_description
1 polymer ?
#
loop_
_entity_poly.entity_id
_entity_poly.type
_entity_poly.pdbx_seq_one_letter_code
_entity_poly.pdbx_strand_id
1 'polypeptide(L)'
;NPAYVAAIRQFAKVAPAAPRVGCFEPAFHGKAPTRRQLYAIPQKWEQEYGIRRYGFHGASHRYAAEKVIELEGTSTLRHINCHLGGSSSLCAVKDGVSHGASHGLSPQGGVPQNNRIGDLDPYALQIVCDREGISLDEALEICASEGGLLGLSGGVSNDMRDLQERAVAGDERCALAIEVYTSSIRDYLGAYVVELGGLDVISFTGGIGEHSEIVRAQVLHGLEFLGVELDAKKNASVHGEGVLHATGSQVRLHVLQTDEELIVARQTHELLTGQ
;
A
#
# COMPACT_ATOMS: atom_id res chain seq x y z
N ASN A 1 1.11 -9.61 17.16
CA ASN A 1 0.84 -10.84 16.36
C ASN A 1 0.80 -12.13 17.22
N PRO A 2 -0.18 -12.31 18.15
CA PRO A 2 -0.25 -13.50 19.01
C PRO A 2 -0.40 -14.80 18.21
N ALA A 3 -1.18 -14.77 17.12
CA ALA A 3 -1.42 -15.95 16.28
C ALA A 3 -0.15 -16.46 15.60
N TYR A 4 0.68 -15.57 15.04
CA TYR A 4 1.97 -15.94 14.45
C TYR A 4 2.96 -16.54 15.49
N VAL A 5 3.02 -15.95 16.68
CA VAL A 5 3.86 -16.47 17.77
C VAL A 5 3.38 -17.85 18.19
N ALA A 6 2.08 -18.07 18.30
CA ALA A 6 1.49 -19.37 18.62
C ALA A 6 1.82 -20.40 17.53
N ALA A 7 1.68 -20.06 16.25
CA ALA A 7 2.03 -20.92 15.13
C ALA A 7 3.54 -21.31 15.17
N ILE A 8 4.45 -20.34 15.33
CA ILE A 8 5.89 -20.59 15.45
C ILE A 8 6.18 -21.57 16.59
N ARG A 9 5.55 -21.39 17.75
CA ARG A 9 5.73 -22.29 18.92
C ARG A 9 5.22 -23.71 18.63
N GLN A 10 4.12 -23.87 17.91
CA GLN A 10 3.60 -25.18 17.54
C GLN A 10 4.51 -25.88 16.52
N PHE A 11 4.94 -25.18 15.46
CA PHE A 11 5.90 -25.72 14.50
C PHE A 11 7.23 -26.12 15.17
N ALA A 12 7.67 -25.37 16.19
CA ALA A 12 8.86 -25.74 16.96
C ALA A 12 8.73 -27.09 17.67
N LYS A 13 7.53 -27.49 18.08
CA LYS A 13 7.27 -28.79 18.71
C LYS A 13 7.16 -29.91 17.69
N VAL A 14 6.50 -29.66 16.56
CA VAL A 14 6.22 -30.68 15.53
C VAL A 14 7.46 -30.98 14.69
N ALA A 15 8.24 -29.96 14.37
CA ALA A 15 9.44 -30.07 13.54
C ALA A 15 10.64 -29.35 14.22
N PRO A 16 11.17 -29.90 15.34
CA PRO A 16 12.18 -29.20 16.13
C PRO A 16 13.51 -29.00 15.38
N ALA A 17 13.85 -29.89 14.44
CA ALA A 17 15.07 -29.80 13.62
C ALA A 17 14.94 -28.88 12.41
N ALA A 18 13.71 -28.46 12.01
CA ALA A 18 13.52 -27.57 10.88
C ALA A 18 13.93 -26.13 11.24
N PRO A 19 14.75 -25.46 10.41
CA PRO A 19 15.05 -24.05 10.61
C PRO A 19 13.77 -23.21 10.46
N ARG A 20 13.69 -22.14 11.24
CA ARG A 20 12.57 -21.19 11.21
C ARG A 20 13.08 -19.82 10.82
N VAL A 21 12.53 -19.27 9.76
CA VAL A 21 12.88 -17.96 9.24
C VAL A 21 11.68 -17.03 9.42
N GLY A 22 11.89 -15.87 10.05
CA GLY A 22 10.90 -14.82 10.14
C GLY A 22 11.09 -13.82 8.99
N CYS A 23 10.16 -13.79 8.05
CA CYS A 23 10.11 -12.79 7.02
C CYS A 23 9.21 -11.64 7.48
N PHE A 24 9.78 -10.46 7.67
CA PHE A 24 9.06 -9.31 8.21
C PHE A 24 8.60 -8.39 7.09
N GLU A 25 7.32 -8.00 7.12
CA GLU A 25 6.72 -7.06 6.15
C GLU A 25 7.53 -5.76 5.95
N PRO A 26 8.12 -5.15 6.98
CA PRO A 26 8.96 -3.96 6.80
C PRO A 26 10.33 -4.21 6.14
N ALA A 27 10.75 -5.44 5.96
CA ALA A 27 12.15 -5.75 5.55
C ALA A 27 12.54 -5.10 4.21
N PHE A 28 11.63 -5.08 3.22
CA PHE A 28 11.87 -4.43 1.94
C PHE A 28 12.13 -2.93 2.06
N HIS A 29 11.50 -2.28 3.04
CA HIS A 29 11.60 -0.84 3.27
C HIS A 29 12.81 -0.45 4.13
N GLY A 30 13.51 -1.41 4.71
CA GLY A 30 14.67 -1.15 5.59
C GLY A 30 15.82 -0.40 4.92
N LYS A 31 15.91 -0.45 3.59
CA LYS A 31 16.93 0.27 2.80
C LYS A 31 16.47 1.66 2.33
N ALA A 32 15.25 2.08 2.65
CA ALA A 32 14.77 3.41 2.30
C ALA A 32 15.66 4.50 2.95
N PRO A 33 15.82 5.67 2.30
CA PRO A 33 16.59 6.76 2.88
C PRO A 33 16.10 7.14 4.28
N THR A 34 17.00 7.40 5.23
CA THR A 34 16.68 7.69 6.63
C THR A 34 15.64 8.81 6.76
N ARG A 35 15.73 9.87 5.93
CA ARG A 35 14.75 10.98 5.90
C ARG A 35 13.32 10.51 5.62
N ARG A 36 13.14 9.34 4.99
CA ARG A 36 11.82 8.75 4.69
C ARG A 36 11.34 7.80 5.78
N GLN A 37 12.23 7.43 6.69
CA GLN A 37 11.93 6.53 7.80
C GLN A 37 11.61 7.29 9.09
N LEU A 38 12.01 8.55 9.23
CA LEU A 38 11.81 9.32 10.45
C LEU A 38 10.52 10.14 10.41
N TYR A 39 9.90 10.29 11.60
CA TYR A 39 8.89 11.30 11.87
C TYR A 39 9.55 12.56 12.45
N ALA A 40 8.92 13.70 12.30
CA ALA A 40 9.34 14.96 12.93
C ALA A 40 8.87 15.01 14.40
N ILE A 41 9.37 14.08 15.21
CA ILE A 41 9.04 13.91 16.63
C ILE A 41 10.29 14.12 17.51
N PRO A 42 10.16 14.26 18.83
CA PRO A 42 11.31 14.27 19.73
C PRO A 42 12.23 13.07 19.48
N GLN A 43 13.52 13.32 19.30
CA GLN A 43 14.51 12.29 18.95
C GLN A 43 14.51 11.11 19.93
N LYS A 44 14.25 11.36 21.22
CA LYS A 44 14.11 10.34 22.24
C LYS A 44 13.07 9.26 21.87
N TRP A 45 11.97 9.63 21.22
CA TRP A 45 10.92 8.68 20.87
C TRP A 45 11.37 7.71 19.78
N GLU A 46 12.19 8.17 18.85
CA GLU A 46 12.79 7.28 17.86
C GLU A 46 13.86 6.39 18.51
N GLN A 47 14.77 6.98 19.30
CA GLN A 47 15.93 6.26 19.84
C GLN A 47 15.56 5.25 20.93
N GLU A 48 14.64 5.58 21.84
CA GLU A 48 14.30 4.73 22.98
C GLU A 48 13.10 3.83 22.70
N TYR A 49 12.13 4.29 21.87
CA TYR A 49 10.89 3.57 21.65
C TYR A 49 10.77 3.02 20.22
N GLY A 50 11.72 3.32 19.35
CA GLY A 50 11.72 2.84 17.96
C GLY A 50 10.59 3.42 17.11
N ILE A 51 10.07 4.62 17.44
CA ILE A 51 8.96 5.24 16.71
C ILE A 51 9.48 5.82 15.41
N ARG A 52 9.22 5.08 14.32
CA ARG A 52 9.64 5.44 12.96
C ARG A 52 8.69 4.86 11.92
N ARG A 53 8.82 5.28 10.67
CA ARG A 53 8.11 4.69 9.54
C ARG A 53 8.80 3.39 9.14
N TYR A 54 8.13 2.27 9.34
CA TYR A 54 8.63 0.96 8.94
C TYR A 54 8.17 0.59 7.53
N GLY A 55 6.94 0.94 7.16
CA GLY A 55 6.30 0.46 5.96
C GLY A 55 5.82 -0.98 6.09
N PHE A 56 4.87 -1.37 5.24
CA PHE A 56 4.30 -2.72 5.22
C PHE A 56 4.04 -3.17 3.78
N HIS A 57 3.45 -4.35 3.59
CA HIS A 57 3.30 -5.02 2.29
C HIS A 57 4.65 -5.22 1.58
N GLY A 58 5.72 -5.42 2.35
CA GLY A 58 7.07 -5.49 1.80
C GLY A 58 7.27 -6.63 0.81
N ALA A 59 6.64 -7.79 1.03
CA ALA A 59 6.69 -8.90 0.10
C ALA A 59 6.02 -8.55 -1.24
N SER A 60 4.82 -7.95 -1.20
CA SER A 60 4.10 -7.49 -2.39
C SER A 60 4.88 -6.42 -3.16
N HIS A 61 5.38 -5.38 -2.46
CA HIS A 61 6.14 -4.32 -3.11
C HIS A 61 7.48 -4.81 -3.69
N ARG A 62 8.14 -5.76 -3.03
CA ARG A 62 9.34 -6.42 -3.55
C ARG A 62 9.02 -7.24 -4.79
N TYR A 63 7.96 -8.04 -4.76
CA TYR A 63 7.51 -8.81 -5.92
C TYR A 63 7.25 -7.91 -7.12
N ALA A 64 6.45 -6.85 -6.92
CA ALA A 64 6.15 -5.89 -7.99
C ALA A 64 7.41 -5.21 -8.55
N ALA A 65 8.38 -4.85 -7.69
CA ALA A 65 9.64 -4.26 -8.12
C ALA A 65 10.47 -5.24 -8.97
N GLU A 66 10.62 -6.49 -8.52
CA GLU A 66 11.34 -7.54 -9.26
C GLU A 66 10.64 -7.85 -10.60
N LYS A 67 9.31 -7.93 -10.60
CA LYS A 67 8.51 -8.20 -11.80
C LYS A 67 8.59 -7.08 -12.83
N VAL A 68 8.55 -5.82 -12.39
CA VAL A 68 8.71 -4.67 -13.28
C VAL A 68 10.11 -4.66 -13.93
N ILE A 69 11.16 -4.95 -13.17
CA ILE A 69 12.52 -5.07 -13.71
C ILE A 69 12.58 -6.16 -14.79
N GLU A 70 11.94 -7.30 -14.57
CA GLU A 70 11.84 -8.38 -15.55
C GLU A 70 11.11 -7.93 -16.82
N LEU A 71 9.94 -7.28 -16.68
CA LEU A 71 9.11 -6.83 -17.79
C LEU A 71 9.76 -5.74 -18.64
N GLU A 72 10.45 -4.80 -17.99
CA GLU A 72 11.10 -3.67 -18.68
C GLU A 72 12.53 -3.97 -19.14
N GLY A 73 13.10 -5.10 -18.70
CA GLY A 73 14.47 -5.53 -19.09
C GLY A 73 15.58 -4.64 -18.55
N THR A 74 15.31 -3.82 -17.53
CA THR A 74 16.27 -2.91 -16.89
C THR A 74 15.97 -2.73 -15.41
N SER A 75 17.02 -2.63 -14.60
CA SER A 75 16.90 -2.31 -13.17
C SER A 75 16.94 -0.81 -12.89
N THR A 76 17.31 0.03 -13.84
CA THR A 76 17.39 1.48 -13.65
C THR A 76 16.02 2.11 -13.91
N LEU A 77 15.17 2.10 -12.90
CA LEU A 77 13.77 2.51 -12.99
C LEU A 77 13.30 3.30 -11.77
N ARG A 78 12.45 4.30 -12.04
CA ARG A 78 11.63 5.02 -11.05
C ARG A 78 10.22 4.47 -11.11
N HIS A 79 9.90 3.62 -10.17
CA HIS A 79 8.66 2.85 -10.14
C HIS A 79 7.84 3.19 -8.90
N ILE A 80 6.54 3.37 -9.06
CA ILE A 80 5.59 3.49 -7.96
C ILE A 80 4.64 2.30 -8.04
N ASN A 81 4.65 1.46 -7.00
CA ASN A 81 3.68 0.39 -6.87
C ASN A 81 2.52 0.82 -5.97
N CYS A 82 1.31 0.71 -6.49
CA CYS A 82 0.06 0.92 -5.78
C CYS A 82 -0.53 -0.46 -5.41
N HIS A 83 -0.24 -0.95 -4.19
CA HIS A 83 -0.88 -2.15 -3.65
C HIS A 83 -2.23 -1.75 -3.05
N LEU A 84 -3.32 -2.04 -3.75
CA LEU A 84 -4.67 -1.62 -3.41
C LEU A 84 -5.55 -2.85 -3.17
N GLY A 85 -5.86 -3.11 -1.92
CA GLY A 85 -6.69 -4.23 -1.47
C GLY A 85 -7.54 -3.83 -0.28
N GLY A 86 -7.97 -4.78 0.54
CA GLY A 86 -8.61 -4.51 1.83
C GLY A 86 -7.68 -3.72 2.77
N SER A 87 -6.38 -3.93 2.63
CA SER A 87 -5.32 -3.03 3.11
C SER A 87 -4.63 -2.43 1.88
N SER A 88 -4.30 -1.13 1.93
CA SER A 88 -3.75 -0.40 0.79
C SER A 88 -2.51 0.39 1.16
N SER A 89 -1.49 0.35 0.30
CA SER A 89 -0.30 1.19 0.43
C SER A 89 0.37 1.47 -0.91
N LEU A 90 1.13 2.55 -0.96
CA LEU A 90 2.01 2.86 -2.08
C LEU A 90 3.47 2.71 -1.66
N CYS A 91 4.30 2.33 -2.61
CA CYS A 91 5.76 2.29 -2.44
C CYS A 91 6.46 2.99 -3.60
N ALA A 92 7.34 3.93 -3.27
CA ALA A 92 8.31 4.47 -4.20
C ALA A 92 9.50 3.52 -4.28
N VAL A 93 9.85 3.08 -5.48
CA VAL A 93 10.96 2.16 -5.75
C VAL A 93 11.90 2.80 -6.74
N LYS A 94 13.18 2.85 -6.42
CA LYS A 94 14.23 3.28 -7.33
C LYS A 94 15.25 2.18 -7.49
N ASP A 95 15.50 1.80 -8.74
CA ASP A 95 16.48 0.77 -9.08
C ASP A 95 16.29 -0.54 -8.28
N GLY A 96 15.02 -0.94 -8.10
CA GLY A 96 14.63 -2.13 -7.34
C GLY A 96 14.64 -1.99 -5.81
N VAL A 97 14.98 -0.81 -5.28
CA VAL A 97 15.08 -0.55 -3.83
C VAL A 97 13.96 0.38 -3.37
N SER A 98 13.33 0.07 -2.24
CA SER A 98 12.33 0.97 -1.63
C SER A 98 12.94 2.31 -1.25
N HIS A 99 12.32 3.39 -1.68
CA HIS A 99 12.64 4.78 -1.33
C HIS A 99 11.59 5.43 -0.43
N GLY A 100 10.48 4.77 -0.18
CA GLY A 100 9.44 5.23 0.74
C GLY A 100 8.18 4.38 0.62
N ALA A 101 7.47 4.22 1.74
CA ALA A 101 6.18 3.55 1.82
C ALA A 101 5.16 4.47 2.47
N SER A 102 3.89 4.40 2.03
CA SER A 102 2.82 5.21 2.61
C SER A 102 2.46 4.77 4.02
N HIS A 103 2.55 3.48 4.33
CA HIS A 103 2.41 3.01 5.70
C HIS A 103 3.51 3.58 6.60
N GLY A 104 3.17 3.81 7.86
CA GLY A 104 4.05 4.40 8.85
C GLY A 104 4.62 3.42 9.87
N LEU A 105 4.48 3.77 11.16
CA LEU A 105 4.81 2.91 12.31
C LEU A 105 3.97 1.62 12.28
N SER A 106 2.74 1.74 11.84
CA SER A 106 1.78 0.65 11.70
C SER A 106 1.10 0.73 10.33
N PRO A 107 0.29 -0.27 9.94
CA PRO A 107 -0.52 -0.20 8.72
C PRO A 107 -1.76 0.72 8.85
N GLN A 108 -1.83 1.57 9.88
CA GLN A 108 -2.94 2.53 10.06
C GLN A 108 -2.73 3.84 9.31
N GLY A 109 -1.46 4.27 9.13
CA GLY A 109 -1.15 5.49 8.38
C GLY A 109 -1.17 5.30 6.88
N GLY A 110 -1.03 6.38 6.14
CA GLY A 110 -1.03 6.40 4.68
C GLY A 110 -2.41 6.64 4.09
N VAL A 111 -2.73 5.97 3.00
CA VAL A 111 -4.04 6.09 2.33
C VAL A 111 -5.15 5.43 3.17
N PRO A 112 -6.40 5.90 3.07
CA PRO A 112 -7.55 5.18 3.63
C PRO A 112 -7.62 3.75 3.08
N GLN A 113 -8.16 2.84 3.89
CA GLN A 113 -8.29 1.43 3.53
C GLN A 113 -9.75 1.00 3.76
N ASN A 114 -10.04 -0.28 3.74
CA ASN A 114 -11.43 -0.71 3.94
C ASN A 114 -12.02 -0.19 5.25
N ASN A 115 -11.31 -0.37 6.37
CA ASN A 115 -11.76 -0.01 7.72
C ASN A 115 -10.79 0.91 8.46
N ARG A 116 -9.62 1.21 7.90
CA ARG A 116 -8.58 2.02 8.54
C ARG A 116 -8.56 3.42 7.96
N ILE A 117 -8.41 4.41 8.85
CA ILE A 117 -8.56 5.83 8.48
C ILE A 117 -7.49 6.37 7.54
N GLY A 118 -6.27 5.80 7.51
CA GLY A 118 -5.11 6.43 6.87
C GLY A 118 -4.52 7.55 7.72
N ASP A 119 -3.93 8.55 7.07
CA ASP A 119 -3.33 9.70 7.78
C ASP A 119 -4.41 10.56 8.46
N LEU A 120 -4.14 10.90 9.71
CA LEU A 120 -5.00 11.74 10.55
C LEU A 120 -4.12 12.71 11.36
N ASP A 121 -4.58 13.94 11.54
CA ASP A 121 -4.01 14.84 12.54
C ASP A 121 -4.27 14.24 13.94
N PRO A 122 -3.21 13.99 14.75
CA PRO A 122 -3.35 13.35 16.06
C PRO A 122 -4.23 14.14 17.04
N TYR A 123 -4.36 15.46 16.87
CA TYR A 123 -5.24 16.29 17.70
C TYR A 123 -6.74 16.00 17.47
N ALA A 124 -7.12 15.39 16.34
CA ALA A 124 -8.49 14.95 16.14
C ALA A 124 -8.93 13.91 17.19
N LEU A 125 -8.01 13.06 17.65
CA LEU A 125 -8.29 12.04 18.66
C LEU A 125 -8.65 12.67 20.01
N GLN A 126 -7.98 13.78 20.41
CA GLN A 126 -8.32 14.51 21.62
C GLN A 126 -9.76 15.01 21.58
N ILE A 127 -10.18 15.58 20.44
CA ILE A 127 -11.53 16.10 20.26
C ILE A 127 -12.57 14.98 20.38
N VAL A 128 -12.31 13.82 19.74
CA VAL A 128 -13.20 12.65 19.81
C VAL A 128 -13.32 12.13 21.24
N CYS A 129 -12.20 11.91 21.94
CA CYS A 129 -12.19 11.46 23.33
C CYS A 129 -12.99 12.39 24.24
N ASP A 130 -12.81 13.72 24.10
CA ASP A 130 -13.50 14.71 24.91
C ASP A 130 -15.00 14.79 24.60
N ARG A 131 -15.40 14.62 23.34
CA ARG A 131 -16.80 14.76 22.90
C ARG A 131 -17.62 13.51 23.17
N GLU A 132 -17.03 12.34 22.99
CA GLU A 132 -17.73 11.06 23.13
C GLU A 132 -17.52 10.42 24.50
N GLY A 133 -16.60 10.94 25.30
CA GLY A 133 -16.30 10.42 26.64
C GLY A 133 -15.62 9.04 26.61
N ILE A 134 -14.87 8.77 25.55
CA ILE A 134 -14.15 7.50 25.36
C ILE A 134 -12.65 7.65 25.64
N SER A 135 -11.99 6.54 25.91
CA SER A 135 -10.54 6.51 26.09
C SER A 135 -9.79 6.63 24.74
N LEU A 136 -8.50 6.96 24.79
CA LEU A 136 -7.64 6.95 23.61
C LEU A 136 -7.57 5.56 22.95
N ASP A 137 -7.55 4.48 23.76
CA ASP A 137 -7.50 3.12 23.25
C ASP A 137 -8.77 2.79 22.44
N GLU A 138 -9.95 3.20 22.94
CA GLU A 138 -11.23 3.04 22.22
C GLU A 138 -11.25 3.87 20.94
N ALA A 139 -10.80 5.13 20.98
CA ALA A 139 -10.71 5.97 19.78
C ALA A 139 -9.77 5.36 18.71
N LEU A 140 -8.63 4.80 19.12
CA LEU A 140 -7.70 4.12 18.21
C LEU A 140 -8.30 2.85 17.62
N GLU A 141 -9.10 2.09 18.38
CA GLU A 141 -9.81 0.92 17.87
C GLU A 141 -10.87 1.29 16.82
N ILE A 142 -11.62 2.36 17.05
CA ILE A 142 -12.57 2.93 16.07
C ILE A 142 -11.82 3.35 14.79
N CYS A 143 -10.69 4.02 14.91
CA CYS A 143 -9.85 4.38 13.76
C CYS A 143 -9.38 3.16 12.96
N ALA A 144 -9.19 2.03 13.63
CA ALA A 144 -8.69 0.80 13.03
C ALA A 144 -9.79 -0.08 12.40
N SER A 145 -11.03 0.04 12.86
CA SER A 145 -12.12 -0.88 12.53
C SER A 145 -13.33 -0.23 11.87
N GLU A 146 -13.57 1.07 12.09
CA GLU A 146 -14.78 1.78 11.63
C GLU A 146 -14.45 2.96 10.69
N GLY A 147 -13.18 3.19 10.40
CA GLY A 147 -12.69 4.23 9.49
C GLY A 147 -12.68 3.81 8.03
N GLY A 148 -11.81 4.44 7.26
CA GLY A 148 -11.57 4.11 5.85
C GLY A 148 -12.83 4.21 4.98
N LEU A 149 -12.96 3.31 4.02
CA LEU A 149 -14.12 3.26 3.10
C LEU A 149 -15.44 3.06 3.87
N LEU A 150 -15.43 2.26 4.94
CA LEU A 150 -16.60 2.06 5.78
C LEU A 150 -17.06 3.40 6.40
N GLY A 151 -16.14 4.10 7.06
CA GLY A 151 -16.46 5.38 7.71
C GLY A 151 -16.86 6.45 6.70
N LEU A 152 -16.13 6.59 5.60
CA LEU A 152 -16.40 7.55 4.53
C LEU A 152 -17.79 7.33 3.88
N SER A 153 -18.20 6.07 3.70
CA SER A 153 -19.53 5.72 3.17
C SER A 153 -20.65 5.87 4.20
N GLY A 154 -20.32 6.23 5.45
CA GLY A 154 -21.29 6.31 6.55
C GLY A 154 -21.80 4.95 7.04
N GLY A 155 -20.92 3.96 7.01
CA GLY A 155 -21.23 2.60 7.46
C GLY A 155 -21.95 1.72 6.40
N VAL A 156 -22.00 2.20 5.13
CA VAL A 156 -22.70 1.47 4.07
C VAL A 156 -21.97 0.20 3.66
N SER A 157 -20.66 0.31 3.33
CA SER A 157 -19.82 -0.82 2.99
C SER A 157 -18.33 -0.47 3.10
N ASN A 158 -17.53 -1.48 3.35
CA ASN A 158 -16.07 -1.42 3.24
C ASN A 158 -15.55 -2.11 1.97
N ASP A 159 -16.42 -2.65 1.15
CA ASP A 159 -16.06 -3.32 -0.12
C ASP A 159 -16.17 -2.33 -1.28
N MET A 160 -15.06 -2.16 -2.00
CA MET A 160 -15.00 -1.23 -3.14
C MET A 160 -16.02 -1.58 -4.23
N ARG A 161 -16.35 -2.86 -4.43
CA ARG A 161 -17.33 -3.29 -5.42
C ARG A 161 -18.73 -2.78 -5.08
N ASP A 162 -19.14 -2.96 -3.82
CA ASP A 162 -20.43 -2.48 -3.32
C ASP A 162 -20.53 -0.96 -3.43
N LEU A 163 -19.43 -0.24 -3.09
CA LEU A 163 -19.40 1.21 -3.16
C LEU A 163 -19.53 1.70 -4.61
N GLN A 164 -18.86 1.04 -5.55
CA GLN A 164 -18.97 1.37 -6.98
C GLN A 164 -20.38 1.13 -7.53
N GLU A 165 -21.00 -0.01 -7.20
CA GLU A 165 -22.37 -0.31 -7.62
C GLU A 165 -23.36 0.73 -7.09
N ARG A 166 -23.24 1.12 -5.81
CA ARG A 166 -24.09 2.14 -5.19
C ARG A 166 -23.83 3.54 -5.76
N ALA A 167 -22.59 3.91 -6.01
CA ALA A 167 -22.24 5.18 -6.63
C ALA A 167 -22.87 5.31 -8.02
N VAL A 168 -22.82 4.25 -8.84
CA VAL A 168 -23.49 4.19 -10.16
C VAL A 168 -25.00 4.29 -10.00
N ALA A 169 -25.58 3.75 -8.93
CA ALA A 169 -26.99 3.87 -8.60
C ALA A 169 -27.39 5.25 -8.03
N GLY A 170 -26.45 6.19 -7.89
CA GLY A 170 -26.70 7.56 -7.45
C GLY A 170 -26.45 7.81 -5.96
N ASP A 171 -25.79 6.91 -5.23
CA ASP A 171 -25.39 7.14 -3.85
C ASP A 171 -24.16 8.07 -3.81
N GLU A 172 -24.41 9.37 -3.54
CA GLU A 172 -23.38 10.41 -3.49
C GLU A 172 -22.32 10.15 -2.39
N ARG A 173 -22.70 9.51 -1.29
CA ARG A 173 -21.79 9.21 -0.19
C ARG A 173 -20.80 8.11 -0.56
N CYS A 174 -21.27 7.09 -1.26
CA CYS A 174 -20.42 6.04 -1.82
C CYS A 174 -19.48 6.60 -2.90
N ALA A 175 -19.98 7.49 -3.76
CA ALA A 175 -19.16 8.19 -4.75
C ALA A 175 -18.04 9.00 -4.07
N LEU A 176 -18.38 9.82 -3.06
CA LEU A 176 -17.42 10.61 -2.30
C LEU A 176 -16.39 9.74 -1.59
N ALA A 177 -16.79 8.59 -1.04
CA ALA A 177 -15.84 7.66 -0.41
C ALA A 177 -14.76 7.18 -1.39
N ILE A 178 -15.15 6.87 -2.64
CA ILE A 178 -14.23 6.48 -3.71
C ILE A 178 -13.33 7.67 -4.11
N GLU A 179 -13.88 8.87 -4.20
CA GLU A 179 -13.10 10.08 -4.52
C GLU A 179 -12.05 10.39 -3.46
N VAL A 180 -12.40 10.33 -2.17
CA VAL A 180 -11.44 10.53 -1.07
C VAL A 180 -10.33 9.48 -1.11
N TYR A 181 -10.69 8.21 -1.33
CA TYR A 181 -9.74 7.12 -1.46
C TYR A 181 -8.75 7.35 -2.61
N THR A 182 -9.26 7.63 -3.81
CA THR A 182 -8.42 7.85 -4.99
C THR A 182 -7.62 9.14 -4.92
N SER A 183 -8.15 10.21 -4.32
CA SER A 183 -7.42 11.45 -4.06
C SER A 183 -6.23 11.22 -3.13
N SER A 184 -6.43 10.48 -2.03
CA SER A 184 -5.34 10.15 -1.10
C SER A 184 -4.22 9.33 -1.76
N ILE A 185 -4.57 8.43 -2.69
CA ILE A 185 -3.58 7.68 -3.48
C ILE A 185 -2.79 8.64 -4.38
N ARG A 186 -3.46 9.61 -5.02
CA ARG A 186 -2.84 10.60 -5.89
C ARG A 186 -1.88 11.52 -5.14
N ASP A 187 -2.20 11.90 -3.90
CA ASP A 187 -1.32 12.70 -3.04
C ASP A 187 0.02 11.99 -2.81
N TYR A 188 -0.03 10.70 -2.44
CA TYR A 188 1.17 9.88 -2.28
C TYR A 188 1.92 9.66 -3.61
N LEU A 189 1.19 9.44 -4.70
CA LEU A 189 1.78 9.30 -6.03
C LEU A 189 2.57 10.56 -6.41
N GLY A 190 1.98 11.75 -6.25
CA GLY A 190 2.64 13.02 -6.51
C GLY A 190 3.90 13.22 -5.66
N ALA A 191 3.81 12.94 -4.35
CA ALA A 191 4.95 13.00 -3.44
C ALA A 191 6.08 12.05 -3.86
N TYR A 192 5.74 10.86 -4.34
CA TYR A 192 6.72 9.86 -4.76
C TYR A 192 7.34 10.14 -6.13
N VAL A 193 6.63 10.76 -7.05
CA VAL A 193 7.20 11.27 -8.30
C VAL A 193 8.31 12.27 -8.00
N VAL A 194 8.08 13.18 -7.04
CA VAL A 194 9.09 14.15 -6.60
C VAL A 194 10.25 13.47 -5.88
N GLU A 195 9.99 12.52 -4.98
CA GLU A 195 11.03 11.77 -4.26
C GLU A 195 11.96 10.99 -5.21
N LEU A 196 11.40 10.40 -6.26
CA LEU A 196 12.15 9.62 -7.24
C LEU A 196 12.87 10.50 -8.29
N GLY A 197 12.48 11.77 -8.40
CA GLY A 197 12.97 12.70 -9.43
C GLY A 197 12.41 12.38 -10.82
N GLY A 198 11.19 11.88 -10.89
CA GLY A 198 10.46 11.51 -12.10
C GLY A 198 9.77 10.16 -11.97
N LEU A 199 9.29 9.63 -13.10
CA LEU A 199 8.47 8.42 -13.13
C LEU A 199 8.68 7.66 -14.43
N ASP A 200 8.93 6.36 -14.34
CA ASP A 200 9.06 5.46 -15.50
C ASP A 200 7.93 4.42 -15.52
N VAL A 201 7.50 3.95 -14.34
CA VAL A 201 6.49 2.89 -14.22
C VAL A 201 5.53 3.17 -13.06
N ILE A 202 4.23 2.90 -13.28
CA ILE A 202 3.23 2.69 -12.22
C ILE A 202 2.73 1.26 -12.34
N SER A 203 2.68 0.53 -11.24
CA SER A 203 2.00 -0.77 -11.17
C SER A 203 0.86 -0.76 -10.16
N PHE A 204 -0.18 -1.53 -10.46
CA PHE A 204 -1.32 -1.78 -9.61
C PHE A 204 -1.35 -3.24 -9.21
N THR A 205 -1.47 -3.49 -7.90
CA THR A 205 -1.51 -4.83 -7.30
C THR A 205 -2.60 -4.88 -6.23
N GLY A 206 -2.93 -6.06 -5.75
CA GLY A 206 -4.00 -6.29 -4.79
C GLY A 206 -5.38 -6.20 -5.42
N GLY A 207 -6.39 -6.73 -4.73
CA GLY A 207 -7.71 -6.97 -5.33
C GLY A 207 -8.39 -5.74 -5.94
N ILE A 208 -8.28 -4.56 -5.31
CA ILE A 208 -8.82 -3.31 -5.87
C ILE A 208 -7.96 -2.88 -7.06
N GLY A 209 -6.63 -2.93 -6.93
CA GLY A 209 -5.69 -2.56 -8.00
C GLY A 209 -5.84 -3.44 -9.24
N GLU A 210 -6.06 -4.74 -9.06
CA GLU A 210 -6.22 -5.72 -10.13
C GLU A 210 -7.58 -5.63 -10.82
N HIS A 211 -8.67 -5.42 -10.07
CA HIS A 211 -10.02 -5.62 -10.59
C HIS A 211 -10.82 -4.33 -10.80
N SER A 212 -10.44 -3.19 -10.20
CA SER A 212 -11.20 -1.96 -10.34
C SER A 212 -10.64 -1.04 -11.44
N GLU A 213 -11.22 -1.13 -12.63
CA GLU A 213 -10.91 -0.21 -13.73
C GLU A 213 -11.22 1.26 -13.37
N ILE A 214 -12.25 1.47 -12.55
CA ILE A 214 -12.69 2.81 -12.11
C ILE A 214 -11.63 3.45 -11.22
N VAL A 215 -11.14 2.72 -10.21
CA VAL A 215 -10.09 3.21 -9.30
C VAL A 215 -8.82 3.53 -10.08
N ARG A 216 -8.37 2.64 -10.95
CA ARG A 216 -7.16 2.88 -11.77
C ARG A 216 -7.33 4.12 -12.64
N ALA A 217 -8.48 4.26 -13.30
CA ALA A 217 -8.77 5.43 -14.14
C ALA A 217 -8.78 6.74 -13.32
N GLN A 218 -9.43 6.76 -12.15
CA GLN A 218 -9.47 7.94 -11.28
C GLN A 218 -8.08 8.30 -10.73
N VAL A 219 -7.28 7.31 -10.33
CA VAL A 219 -5.90 7.53 -9.85
C VAL A 219 -5.04 8.15 -10.95
N LEU A 220 -5.19 7.71 -12.19
CA LEU A 220 -4.37 8.14 -13.33
C LEU A 220 -4.90 9.39 -14.06
N HIS A 221 -6.12 9.82 -13.75
CA HIS A 221 -6.76 10.98 -14.41
C HIS A 221 -5.93 12.26 -14.25
N GLY A 222 -5.69 12.97 -15.36
CA GLY A 222 -4.98 14.26 -15.35
C GLY A 222 -3.48 14.15 -15.09
N LEU A 223 -2.87 12.96 -15.26
CA LEU A 223 -1.43 12.76 -15.13
C LEU A 223 -0.68 12.80 -16.49
N GLU A 224 -1.35 13.26 -17.55
CA GLU A 224 -0.77 13.35 -18.90
C GLU A 224 0.46 14.27 -18.94
N PHE A 225 0.52 15.28 -18.06
CA PHE A 225 1.68 16.16 -17.92
C PHE A 225 2.94 15.44 -17.42
N LEU A 226 2.79 14.24 -16.81
CA LEU A 226 3.90 13.35 -16.43
C LEU A 226 4.24 12.34 -17.52
N GLY A 227 3.52 12.37 -18.66
CA GLY A 227 3.67 11.38 -19.73
C GLY A 227 2.90 10.08 -19.47
N VAL A 228 1.92 10.10 -18.56
CA VAL A 228 1.03 8.97 -18.27
C VAL A 228 -0.17 9.02 -19.21
N GLU A 229 -0.32 8.02 -20.07
CA GLU A 229 -1.47 7.88 -20.96
C GLU A 229 -2.11 6.50 -20.76
N LEU A 230 -3.31 6.47 -20.18
CA LEU A 230 -4.08 5.26 -19.97
C LEU A 230 -4.82 4.85 -21.25
N ASP A 231 -4.69 3.58 -21.66
CA ASP A 231 -5.56 2.99 -22.68
C ASP A 231 -6.86 2.48 -22.00
N ALA A 232 -7.96 3.21 -22.18
CA ALA A 232 -9.24 2.88 -21.56
C ALA A 232 -9.75 1.48 -21.92
N LYS A 233 -9.48 1.00 -23.15
CA LYS A 233 -9.92 -0.34 -23.60
C LYS A 233 -9.13 -1.43 -22.89
N LYS A 234 -7.80 -1.27 -22.81
CA LYS A 234 -6.94 -2.19 -22.06
C LYS A 234 -7.32 -2.20 -20.58
N ASN A 235 -7.56 -1.01 -19.99
CA ASN A 235 -7.96 -0.90 -18.60
C ASN A 235 -9.27 -1.63 -18.29
N ALA A 236 -10.26 -1.52 -19.17
CA ALA A 236 -11.55 -2.20 -19.00
C ALA A 236 -11.50 -3.71 -19.25
N SER A 237 -10.56 -4.19 -20.08
CA SER A 237 -10.51 -5.59 -20.52
C SER A 237 -9.43 -6.43 -19.83
N VAL A 238 -8.57 -5.83 -19.01
CA VAL A 238 -7.51 -6.56 -18.34
C VAL A 238 -8.07 -7.55 -17.31
N HIS A 239 -7.61 -8.79 -17.40
CA HIS A 239 -7.89 -9.86 -16.46
C HIS A 239 -6.56 -10.49 -16.04
N GLY A 240 -6.24 -10.42 -14.73
CA GLY A 240 -4.93 -10.81 -14.23
C GLY A 240 -3.83 -9.79 -14.57
N GLU A 241 -2.64 -10.25 -14.93
CA GLU A 241 -1.53 -9.36 -15.31
C GLU A 241 -1.74 -8.74 -16.69
N GLY A 242 -1.34 -7.48 -16.85
CA GLY A 242 -1.45 -6.82 -18.14
C GLY A 242 -0.90 -5.39 -18.19
N VAL A 243 -0.80 -4.91 -19.43
CA VAL A 243 -0.34 -3.56 -19.77
C VAL A 243 -1.54 -2.65 -19.95
N LEU A 244 -1.52 -1.49 -19.33
CA LEU A 244 -2.62 -0.52 -19.36
C LEU A 244 -2.31 0.73 -20.17
N HIS A 245 -1.04 1.03 -20.46
CA HIS A 245 -0.66 2.27 -21.12
C HIS A 245 -0.98 2.25 -22.63
N ALA A 246 -1.31 3.44 -23.14
CA ALA A 246 -1.43 3.71 -24.56
C ALA A 246 -0.05 3.67 -25.25
N THR A 247 -0.04 3.52 -26.59
CA THR A 247 1.19 3.41 -27.36
C THR A 247 2.09 4.66 -27.24
N GLY A 248 1.51 5.85 -27.01
CA GLY A 248 2.26 7.10 -26.85
C GLY A 248 2.75 7.38 -25.44
N SER A 249 2.33 6.61 -24.45
CA SER A 249 2.68 6.84 -23.05
C SER A 249 4.19 6.73 -22.81
N GLN A 250 4.75 7.73 -22.14
CA GLN A 250 6.15 7.72 -21.70
C GLN A 250 6.32 6.89 -20.42
N VAL A 251 5.27 6.83 -19.59
CA VAL A 251 5.23 6.04 -18.36
C VAL A 251 4.53 4.72 -18.63
N ARG A 252 5.15 3.63 -18.22
CA ARG A 252 4.58 2.28 -18.32
C ARG A 252 3.56 2.07 -17.22
N LEU A 253 2.44 1.43 -17.57
CA LEU A 253 1.35 1.12 -16.62
C LEU A 253 1.09 -0.38 -16.65
N HIS A 254 1.16 -1.03 -15.49
CA HIS A 254 0.95 -2.46 -15.35
C HIS A 254 -0.10 -2.80 -14.30
N VAL A 255 -0.84 -3.86 -14.53
CA VAL A 255 -1.52 -4.64 -13.48
C VAL A 255 -0.68 -5.88 -13.24
N LEU A 256 -0.38 -6.18 -11.99
CA LEU A 256 0.41 -7.34 -11.59
C LEU A 256 -0.33 -8.13 -10.51
N GLN A 257 -0.29 -9.44 -10.60
CA GLN A 257 -0.71 -10.34 -9.53
C GLN A 257 0.46 -10.60 -8.61
N THR A 258 0.32 -10.25 -7.34
CA THR A 258 1.40 -10.45 -6.38
C THR A 258 1.49 -11.90 -5.94
N ASP A 259 2.72 -12.40 -5.81
CA ASP A 259 3.03 -13.68 -5.19
C ASP A 259 3.94 -13.44 -3.96
N GLU A 260 3.30 -13.11 -2.85
CA GLU A 260 4.01 -12.81 -1.60
C GLU A 260 4.66 -14.07 -1.01
N GLU A 261 4.05 -15.23 -1.23
CA GLU A 261 4.58 -16.52 -0.78
C GLU A 261 5.90 -16.86 -1.49
N LEU A 262 6.00 -16.55 -2.78
CA LEU A 262 7.25 -16.70 -3.54
C LEU A 262 8.37 -15.83 -2.95
N ILE A 263 8.06 -14.59 -2.58
CA ILE A 263 9.06 -13.70 -1.95
C ILE A 263 9.49 -14.24 -0.60
N VAL A 264 8.56 -14.72 0.23
CA VAL A 264 8.88 -15.35 1.52
C VAL A 264 9.74 -16.60 1.32
N ALA A 265 9.43 -17.43 0.32
CA ALA A 265 10.23 -18.62 -0.01
C ALA A 265 11.64 -18.23 -0.48
N ARG A 266 11.79 -17.23 -1.35
CA ARG A 266 13.10 -16.73 -1.81
C ARG A 266 13.93 -16.18 -0.64
N GLN A 267 13.36 -15.32 0.20
CA GLN A 267 14.05 -14.78 1.37
C GLN A 267 14.48 -15.88 2.33
N THR A 268 13.64 -16.88 2.53
CA THR A 268 13.98 -18.04 3.36
C THR A 268 15.17 -18.81 2.76
N HIS A 269 15.16 -19.05 1.45
CA HIS A 269 16.24 -19.73 0.76
C HIS A 269 17.55 -18.95 0.83
N GLU A 270 17.52 -17.64 0.52
CA GLU A 270 18.66 -16.72 0.60
C GLU A 270 19.32 -16.77 2.00
N LEU A 271 18.50 -16.70 3.06
CA LEU A 271 19.00 -16.73 4.45
C LEU A 271 19.60 -18.05 4.86
N LEU A 272 19.07 -19.17 4.38
CA LEU A 272 19.54 -20.51 4.74
C LEU A 272 20.75 -20.96 3.94
N THR A 273 20.91 -20.48 2.71
CA THR A 273 22.00 -20.88 1.81
C THR A 273 23.15 -19.87 1.74
N GLY A 274 22.93 -18.65 2.18
CA GLY A 274 23.91 -17.55 2.06
C GLY A 274 24.11 -17.06 0.63
N GLN A 275 23.15 -17.35 -0.26
CA GLN A 275 23.18 -16.95 -1.68
C GLN A 275 22.32 -15.72 -1.93
#